data_0f11e262632845ba85af53ffef530769
#
_entry.id   0f11e262632845ba85af53ffef530769
#
_cell.length_a   1.000
_cell.length_b   1.000
_cell.length_c   1.000
_cell.angle_alpha   90.00
_cell.angle_beta   90.00
_cell.angle_gamma   90.00
#
_symmetry.space_group_name_H-M   'P 1'
#
loop_
_entity.id
_entity.type
_entity.pdbx_description
1 polymer ?
#
loop_
_entity_poly.entity_id
_entity_poly.type
_entity_poly.pdbx_seq_one_letter_code
_entity_poly.pdbx_strand_id
1 'polypeptide(L)'
;LSNILIIRKNPNGQSPIKIIIDLNKDNFILKNGDFITISRTLNFQPIESIIITGEVVSPGFYPVNNLTSLKSVLDMAGGYTNNALIQGIEVFRDSLKIGWENSAFLLSEGDSLNVLRKSGLVLIDGEINSPGYVSFKNGDSIKKYIKRAGGYSAFADPKDVFILYPNGTAKPVSKWSSPKVIEGSTIIVNQRALSAYSNGATNLKTLQEITSVASNFATTAITLVLLINQSKGL
;
A
#
# COMPACT_ATOMS: atom_id res chain seq x y z
N LEU A 1 24.41 -4.79 -24.02
CA LEU A 1 24.61 -6.27 -23.88
C LEU A 1 25.41 -6.73 -25.10
N SER A 2 26.74 -6.74 -25.03
CA SER A 2 27.53 -7.14 -26.20
C SER A 2 27.97 -8.59 -26.13
N ASN A 3 28.22 -9.15 -24.94
CA ASN A 3 28.81 -10.48 -24.83
C ASN A 3 27.89 -11.41 -24.00
N ILE A 4 27.59 -12.56 -24.60
CA ILE A 4 26.86 -13.65 -23.95
C ILE A 4 27.81 -14.85 -23.85
N LEU A 5 27.86 -15.48 -22.66
CA LEU A 5 28.55 -16.74 -22.46
C LEU A 5 27.57 -17.90 -22.65
N ILE A 6 27.89 -18.78 -23.59
CA ILE A 6 27.18 -20.05 -23.79
C ILE A 6 28.06 -21.17 -23.31
N ILE A 7 27.51 -22.02 -22.46
CA ILE A 7 28.16 -23.27 -22.00
C ILE A 7 27.42 -24.42 -22.65
N ARG A 8 28.13 -25.15 -23.51
CA ARG A 8 27.60 -26.30 -24.23
C ARG A 8 28.19 -27.60 -23.72
N LYS A 9 27.35 -28.59 -23.48
CA LYS A 9 27.82 -29.91 -23.08
C LYS A 9 28.68 -30.55 -24.23
N ASN A 10 29.87 -31.00 -23.89
CA ASN A 10 30.72 -31.69 -24.85
C ASN A 10 30.17 -33.12 -25.07
N PRO A 11 29.87 -33.52 -26.32
CA PRO A 11 29.35 -34.88 -26.61
C PRO A 11 30.28 -35.99 -26.18
N ASN A 12 31.59 -35.71 -26.15
CA ASN A 12 32.62 -36.69 -25.84
C ASN A 12 32.88 -36.87 -24.33
N GLY A 13 32.04 -36.30 -23.45
CA GLY A 13 32.19 -36.38 -21.99
C GLY A 13 33.35 -35.57 -21.40
N GLN A 14 34.01 -34.77 -22.21
CA GLN A 14 35.07 -33.83 -21.78
C GLN A 14 34.48 -32.57 -21.15
N SER A 15 35.35 -31.65 -20.69
CA SER A 15 34.94 -30.38 -20.12
C SER A 15 33.95 -29.60 -21.02
N PRO A 16 32.97 -28.88 -20.47
CA PRO A 16 32.01 -28.11 -21.26
C PRO A 16 32.71 -27.10 -22.16
N ILE A 17 32.17 -26.90 -23.34
CA ILE A 17 32.67 -25.91 -24.31
C ILE A 17 32.11 -24.52 -23.90
N LYS A 18 33.00 -23.57 -23.70
CA LYS A 18 32.65 -22.17 -23.43
C LYS A 18 32.70 -21.37 -24.73
N ILE A 19 31.62 -20.75 -25.12
CA ILE A 19 31.49 -19.96 -26.34
C ILE A 19 31.06 -18.54 -25.92
N ILE A 20 31.83 -17.52 -26.31
CA ILE A 20 31.48 -16.12 -26.09
C ILE A 20 31.02 -15.55 -27.42
N ILE A 21 29.80 -15.00 -27.45
CA ILE A 21 29.21 -14.40 -28.64
C ILE A 21 28.90 -12.93 -28.41
N ASP A 22 29.07 -12.11 -29.44
CA ASP A 22 28.63 -10.72 -29.49
C ASP A 22 27.33 -10.67 -30.30
N LEU A 23 26.22 -10.38 -29.62
CA LEU A 23 24.90 -10.31 -30.26
C LEU A 23 24.77 -9.30 -31.41
N ASN A 24 25.67 -8.32 -31.46
CA ASN A 24 25.64 -7.31 -32.51
C ASN A 24 26.38 -7.78 -33.78
N LYS A 25 27.22 -8.81 -33.69
CA LYS A 25 28.11 -9.25 -34.78
C LYS A 25 27.92 -10.69 -35.15
N ASP A 26 27.52 -11.54 -34.20
CA ASP A 26 27.53 -12.97 -34.37
C ASP A 26 26.11 -13.51 -34.62
N ASN A 27 25.91 -14.19 -35.72
CA ASN A 27 24.69 -14.97 -35.94
C ASN A 27 24.92 -16.38 -35.43
N PHE A 28 24.50 -16.65 -34.18
CA PHE A 28 24.79 -17.91 -33.50
C PHE A 28 23.52 -18.75 -33.32
N ILE A 29 23.61 -20.04 -33.68
CA ILE A 29 22.52 -21.02 -33.55
C ILE A 29 22.65 -21.76 -32.23
N LEU A 30 21.66 -21.62 -31.36
CA LEU A 30 21.57 -22.38 -30.13
C LEU A 30 21.27 -23.85 -30.39
N LYS A 31 21.81 -24.75 -29.55
CA LYS A 31 21.52 -26.17 -29.55
C LYS A 31 20.82 -26.59 -28.29
N ASN A 32 20.08 -27.69 -28.36
CA ASN A 32 19.43 -28.25 -27.17
C ASN A 32 20.48 -28.59 -26.10
N GLY A 33 20.23 -28.13 -24.85
CA GLY A 33 21.14 -28.31 -23.72
C GLY A 33 22.20 -27.20 -23.59
N ASP A 34 22.18 -26.14 -24.40
CA ASP A 34 23.03 -24.98 -24.17
C ASP A 34 22.57 -24.23 -22.89
N PHE A 35 23.52 -23.87 -22.05
CA PHE A 35 23.33 -23.02 -20.90
C PHE A 35 23.81 -21.61 -21.22
N ILE A 36 22.92 -20.62 -21.13
CA ILE A 36 23.18 -19.22 -21.51
C ILE A 36 23.37 -18.37 -20.27
N THR A 37 24.50 -17.70 -20.17
CA THR A 37 24.77 -16.73 -19.11
C THR A 37 24.88 -15.34 -19.73
N ILE A 38 24.02 -14.42 -19.30
CA ILE A 38 24.04 -13.03 -19.70
C ILE A 38 24.63 -12.22 -18.54
N SER A 39 25.83 -11.68 -18.74
CA SER A 39 26.48 -10.84 -17.74
C SER A 39 25.97 -9.40 -17.85
N ARG A 40 25.74 -8.75 -16.72
CA ARG A 40 25.48 -7.30 -16.72
C ARG A 40 26.74 -6.58 -17.19
N THR A 41 26.56 -5.56 -18.02
CA THR A 41 27.65 -4.64 -18.34
C THR A 41 27.98 -3.78 -17.11
N LEU A 42 29.23 -3.38 -16.94
CA LEU A 42 29.68 -2.54 -15.82
C LEU A 42 28.90 -1.19 -15.71
N ASN A 43 28.31 -0.75 -16.81
CA ASN A 43 27.54 0.49 -16.90
C ASN A 43 26.02 0.24 -16.98
N PHE A 44 25.54 -0.93 -16.57
CA PHE A 44 24.11 -1.22 -16.52
C PHE A 44 23.50 -0.39 -15.39
N GLN A 45 22.78 0.66 -15.73
CA GLN A 45 21.88 1.32 -14.81
C GLN A 45 20.51 0.63 -14.90
N PRO A 46 20.00 0.07 -13.80
CA PRO A 46 18.65 -0.47 -13.79
C PRO A 46 17.67 0.65 -14.13
N ILE A 47 16.66 0.33 -14.91
CA ILE A 47 15.56 1.28 -15.14
C ILE A 47 14.83 1.40 -13.82
N GLU A 48 14.77 2.61 -13.28
CA GLU A 48 13.95 2.94 -12.13
C GLU A 48 12.50 2.56 -12.46
N SER A 49 11.87 1.78 -11.61
CA SER A 49 10.53 1.26 -11.87
C SER A 49 9.70 1.18 -10.62
N ILE A 50 8.39 1.22 -10.82
CA ILE A 50 7.37 0.96 -9.80
C ILE A 50 6.54 -0.25 -10.21
N ILE A 51 5.79 -0.79 -9.26
CA ILE A 51 4.82 -1.85 -9.52
C ILE A 51 3.39 -1.32 -9.37
N ILE A 52 2.50 -1.67 -10.31
CA ILE A 52 1.07 -1.42 -10.20
C ILE A 52 0.32 -2.73 -10.14
N THR A 53 -0.59 -2.82 -9.17
CA THR A 53 -1.44 -3.99 -8.94
C THR A 53 -2.90 -3.57 -8.79
N GLY A 54 -3.81 -4.56 -8.71
CA GLY A 54 -5.24 -4.32 -8.51
C GLY A 54 -6.01 -4.01 -9.79
N GLU A 55 -7.00 -3.14 -9.70
CA GLU A 55 -8.02 -2.89 -10.74
C GLU A 55 -7.54 -1.89 -11.80
N VAL A 56 -6.45 -2.22 -12.48
CA VAL A 56 -5.95 -1.54 -13.70
C VAL A 56 -6.00 -2.48 -14.89
N VAL A 57 -6.01 -1.93 -16.10
CA VAL A 57 -6.11 -2.73 -17.34
C VAL A 57 -4.89 -3.61 -17.53
N SER A 58 -3.70 -3.09 -17.25
CA SER A 58 -2.42 -3.80 -17.40
C SER A 58 -1.59 -3.68 -16.11
N PRO A 59 -1.79 -4.57 -15.12
CA PRO A 59 -0.93 -4.61 -13.94
C PRO A 59 0.49 -5.04 -14.31
N GLY A 60 1.51 -4.52 -13.59
CA GLY A 60 2.90 -4.86 -13.86
C GLY A 60 3.90 -3.79 -13.42
N PHE A 61 5.13 -3.91 -13.93
CA PHE A 61 6.19 -2.94 -13.69
C PHE A 61 6.19 -1.84 -14.73
N TYR A 62 6.36 -0.59 -14.28
CA TYR A 62 6.38 0.59 -15.14
C TYR A 62 7.61 1.44 -14.85
N PRO A 63 8.30 1.92 -15.91
CA PRO A 63 9.44 2.80 -15.74
C PRO A 63 9.01 4.13 -15.15
N VAL A 64 9.82 4.68 -14.28
CA VAL A 64 9.60 6.00 -13.68
C VAL A 64 10.86 6.84 -13.75
N ASN A 65 10.68 8.14 -13.63
CA ASN A 65 11.71 9.14 -13.43
C ASN A 65 11.19 10.20 -12.44
N ASN A 66 12.02 11.18 -12.10
CA ASN A 66 11.70 12.23 -11.13
C ASN A 66 10.48 13.10 -11.48
N LEU A 67 9.93 13.00 -12.70
CA LEU A 67 8.77 13.76 -13.17
C LEU A 67 7.54 12.86 -13.40
N THR A 68 7.65 11.57 -13.12
CA THR A 68 6.56 10.63 -13.36
C THR A 68 5.47 10.78 -12.29
N SER A 69 4.29 11.20 -12.72
CA SER A 69 3.12 11.36 -11.84
C SER A 69 2.28 10.10 -11.75
N LEU A 70 1.49 9.99 -10.68
CA LEU A 70 0.50 8.93 -10.50
C LEU A 70 -0.43 8.81 -11.72
N LYS A 71 -0.86 9.96 -12.29
CA LYS A 71 -1.67 9.98 -13.50
C LYS A 71 -0.96 9.35 -14.68
N SER A 72 0.30 9.76 -14.93
CA SER A 72 1.07 9.28 -16.08
C SER A 72 1.22 7.76 -16.06
N VAL A 73 1.47 7.19 -14.88
CA VAL A 73 1.64 5.74 -14.73
C VAL A 73 0.33 5.00 -14.91
N LEU A 74 -0.77 5.53 -14.39
CA LEU A 74 -2.10 4.96 -14.64
C LEU A 74 -2.48 4.98 -16.12
N ASP A 75 -2.15 6.07 -16.83
CA ASP A 75 -2.36 6.16 -18.27
C ASP A 75 -1.52 5.11 -19.02
N MET A 76 -0.25 4.89 -18.62
CA MET A 76 0.59 3.81 -19.16
C MET A 76 0.02 2.41 -18.88
N ALA A 77 -0.62 2.21 -17.72
CA ALA A 77 -1.28 0.96 -17.37
C ALA A 77 -2.63 0.75 -18.09
N GLY A 78 -3.00 1.63 -19.01
CA GLY A 78 -4.27 1.56 -19.75
C GLY A 78 -5.48 2.05 -18.97
N GLY A 79 -5.27 2.69 -17.81
CA GLY A 79 -6.33 3.19 -16.95
C GLY A 79 -6.94 2.13 -16.03
N TYR A 80 -8.13 2.44 -15.57
CA TYR A 80 -8.86 1.64 -14.57
C TYR A 80 -9.74 0.57 -15.23
N THR A 81 -9.96 -0.55 -14.53
CA THR A 81 -11.05 -1.47 -14.88
C THR A 81 -12.41 -0.90 -14.46
N ASN A 82 -13.49 -1.51 -14.95
CA ASN A 82 -14.86 -1.12 -14.55
C ASN A 82 -15.14 -1.32 -13.05
N ASN A 83 -14.38 -2.18 -12.39
CA ASN A 83 -14.53 -2.49 -10.97
C ASN A 83 -13.64 -1.61 -10.07
N ALA A 84 -12.80 -0.77 -10.64
CA ALA A 84 -11.86 0.04 -9.87
C ALA A 84 -12.55 1.08 -9.00
N LEU A 85 -12.07 1.22 -7.77
CA LEU A 85 -12.38 2.35 -6.91
C LEU A 85 -11.41 3.49 -7.25
N ILE A 86 -11.83 4.42 -8.12
CA ILE A 86 -10.96 5.48 -8.67
C ILE A 86 -10.27 6.32 -7.59
N GLN A 87 -10.93 6.55 -6.44
CA GLN A 87 -10.36 7.26 -5.31
C GLN A 87 -9.64 6.34 -4.30
N GLY A 88 -9.54 5.05 -4.63
CA GLY A 88 -8.97 4.00 -3.79
C GLY A 88 -7.63 3.52 -4.28
N ILE A 89 -6.73 4.42 -4.67
CA ILE A 89 -5.36 4.05 -5.01
C ILE A 89 -4.52 4.17 -3.75
N GLU A 90 -3.94 3.07 -3.35
CA GLU A 90 -2.95 3.02 -2.28
C GLU A 90 -1.56 3.16 -2.88
N VAL A 91 -0.77 4.06 -2.32
CA VAL A 91 0.64 4.24 -2.67
C VAL A 91 1.47 3.82 -1.47
N PHE A 92 2.43 2.94 -1.69
CA PHE A 92 3.37 2.51 -0.67
C PHE A 92 4.80 2.85 -1.11
N ARG A 93 5.57 3.42 -0.20
CA ARG A 93 7.01 3.69 -0.31
C ARG A 93 7.70 3.09 0.89
N ASP A 94 8.70 2.24 0.68
CA ASP A 94 9.40 1.53 1.76
C ASP A 94 8.43 0.82 2.75
N SER A 95 7.37 0.21 2.21
CA SER A 95 6.28 -0.44 2.96
C SER A 95 5.38 0.50 3.78
N LEU A 96 5.59 1.82 3.72
CA LEU A 96 4.73 2.81 4.35
C LEU A 96 3.66 3.28 3.38
N LYS A 97 2.41 3.29 3.83
CA LYS A 97 1.32 3.86 3.05
C LYS A 97 1.42 5.38 3.03
N ILE A 98 1.47 5.96 1.84
CA ILE A 98 1.58 7.40 1.64
C ILE A 98 0.20 7.95 1.24
N GLY A 99 -0.25 8.99 1.97
CA GLY A 99 -1.42 9.76 1.58
C GLY A 99 -1.11 10.70 0.40
N TRP A 100 -1.98 10.71 -0.60
CA TRP A 100 -1.85 11.61 -1.74
C TRP A 100 -3.18 12.36 -1.96
N GLU A 101 -3.09 13.60 -2.41
CA GLU A 101 -4.28 14.47 -2.56
C GLU A 101 -4.78 14.55 -3.99
N ASN A 102 -3.88 14.52 -4.95
CA ASN A 102 -4.23 14.66 -6.37
C ASN A 102 -3.35 13.79 -7.27
N SER A 103 -3.79 13.57 -8.49
CA SER A 103 -3.14 12.69 -9.47
C SER A 103 -1.81 13.24 -10.03
N ALA A 104 -1.42 14.47 -9.67
CA ALA A 104 -0.10 15.03 -9.98
C ALA A 104 0.98 14.58 -8.97
N PHE A 105 0.61 13.77 -7.95
CA PHE A 105 1.55 13.17 -7.01
C PHE A 105 2.69 12.47 -7.75
N LEU A 106 3.94 12.84 -7.43
CA LEU A 106 5.14 12.29 -8.07
C LEU A 106 5.55 10.98 -7.40
N LEU A 107 5.82 10.01 -8.24
CA LEU A 107 6.25 8.68 -7.84
C LEU A 107 7.78 8.60 -7.81
N SER A 108 8.29 7.69 -7.00
CA SER A 108 9.71 7.39 -6.87
C SER A 108 9.98 5.93 -7.19
N GLU A 109 11.23 5.61 -7.52
CA GLU A 109 11.67 4.23 -7.67
C GLU A 109 11.28 3.38 -6.46
N GLY A 110 10.81 2.15 -6.72
CA GLY A 110 10.40 1.20 -5.69
C GLY A 110 9.00 1.44 -5.10
N ASP A 111 8.30 2.52 -5.50
CA ASP A 111 6.92 2.71 -5.09
C ASP A 111 6.04 1.53 -5.57
N SER A 112 5.08 1.17 -4.75
CA SER A 112 4.07 0.16 -5.08
C SER A 112 2.69 0.81 -5.06
N LEU A 113 1.94 0.64 -6.14
CA LEU A 113 0.59 1.14 -6.29
C LEU A 113 -0.38 -0.03 -6.29
N ASN A 114 -1.45 0.09 -5.51
CA ASN A 114 -2.56 -0.86 -5.50
C ASN A 114 -3.87 -0.13 -5.76
N VAL A 115 -4.51 -0.41 -6.89
CA VAL A 115 -5.82 0.16 -7.21
C VAL A 115 -6.89 -0.75 -6.64
N LEU A 116 -7.60 -0.26 -5.63
CA LEU A 116 -8.62 -1.03 -4.93
C LEU A 116 -9.85 -1.29 -5.80
N ARG A 117 -10.49 -2.42 -5.54
CA ARG A 117 -11.79 -2.76 -6.09
C ARG A 117 -12.91 -2.07 -5.31
N LYS A 118 -13.99 -1.70 -5.99
CA LYS A 118 -15.25 -1.29 -5.35
C LYS A 118 -15.75 -2.40 -4.44
N SER A 119 -15.93 -2.10 -3.16
CA SER A 119 -16.43 -3.04 -2.15
C SER A 119 -17.91 -2.83 -1.83
N GLY A 120 -18.45 -1.64 -2.11
CA GLY A 120 -19.78 -1.22 -1.68
C GLY A 120 -19.87 -0.97 -0.17
N LEU A 121 -18.75 -0.83 0.54
CA LEU A 121 -18.69 -0.81 1.98
C LEU A 121 -17.96 0.41 2.54
N VAL A 122 -18.24 0.73 3.81
CA VAL A 122 -17.53 1.68 4.67
C VAL A 122 -17.27 0.97 5.99
N LEU A 123 -16.05 1.05 6.50
CA LEU A 123 -15.70 0.53 7.82
C LEU A 123 -16.02 1.59 8.87
N ILE A 124 -16.66 1.15 9.96
CA ILE A 124 -16.88 1.98 11.15
C ILE A 124 -16.10 1.33 12.29
N ASP A 125 -15.22 2.08 12.92
CA ASP A 125 -14.27 1.55 13.91
C ASP A 125 -14.13 2.48 15.12
N GLY A 126 -13.48 1.96 16.16
CA GLY A 126 -13.28 2.67 17.43
C GLY A 126 -14.47 2.55 18.38
N GLU A 127 -14.77 3.61 19.11
CA GLU A 127 -15.78 3.63 20.18
C GLU A 127 -17.22 3.69 19.65
N ILE A 128 -17.63 2.58 19.07
CA ILE A 128 -18.94 2.33 18.45
C ILE A 128 -19.54 1.05 19.07
N ASN A 129 -20.88 1.00 19.20
CA ASN A 129 -21.55 -0.17 19.80
C ASN A 129 -21.40 -1.45 18.96
N SER A 130 -21.34 -1.32 17.63
CA SER A 130 -21.19 -2.45 16.71
C SER A 130 -20.21 -2.07 15.60
N PRO A 131 -18.88 -2.06 15.87
CA PRO A 131 -17.88 -1.75 14.86
C PRO A 131 -17.91 -2.80 13.75
N GLY A 132 -17.65 -2.38 12.53
CA GLY A 132 -17.63 -3.26 11.37
C GLY A 132 -18.01 -2.57 10.06
N TYR A 133 -18.22 -3.38 9.04
CA TYR A 133 -18.56 -2.90 7.71
C TYR A 133 -20.05 -2.63 7.56
N VAL A 134 -20.39 -1.48 6.99
CA VAL A 134 -21.74 -1.11 6.60
C VAL A 134 -21.81 -0.76 5.11
N SER A 135 -22.95 -1.01 4.47
CA SER A 135 -23.13 -0.71 3.05
C SER A 135 -22.94 0.77 2.76
N PHE A 136 -22.13 1.07 1.75
CA PHE A 136 -21.96 2.42 1.25
C PHE A 136 -23.24 2.94 0.60
N LYS A 137 -23.62 4.17 0.94
CA LYS A 137 -24.71 4.90 0.28
C LYS A 137 -24.25 6.32 -0.01
N ASN A 138 -24.19 6.65 -1.29
CA ASN A 138 -23.76 7.97 -1.72
C ASN A 138 -24.66 9.07 -1.11
N GLY A 139 -24.03 10.12 -0.60
CA GLY A 139 -24.72 11.25 0.03
C GLY A 139 -25.10 11.06 1.50
N ASP A 140 -24.89 9.86 2.08
CA ASP A 140 -25.12 9.68 3.51
C ASP A 140 -24.03 10.36 4.33
N SER A 141 -24.46 11.02 5.42
CA SER A 141 -23.56 11.68 6.36
C SER A 141 -22.87 10.69 7.30
N ILE A 142 -21.73 11.08 7.85
CA ILE A 142 -20.98 10.29 8.85
C ILE A 142 -21.89 9.89 10.02
N LYS A 143 -22.78 10.78 10.50
CA LYS A 143 -23.74 10.47 11.57
C LYS A 143 -24.68 9.32 11.21
N LYS A 144 -25.10 9.20 9.94
CA LYS A 144 -25.95 8.10 9.49
C LYS A 144 -25.19 6.77 9.49
N TYR A 145 -23.91 6.78 9.13
CA TYR A 145 -23.06 5.60 9.19
C TYR A 145 -22.87 5.13 10.63
N ILE A 146 -22.52 6.06 11.55
CA ILE A 146 -22.39 5.76 12.98
C ILE A 146 -23.71 5.19 13.53
N LYS A 147 -24.87 5.77 13.18
CA LYS A 147 -26.17 5.26 13.61
C LYS A 147 -26.42 3.82 13.12
N ARG A 148 -26.02 3.49 11.87
CA ARG A 148 -26.15 2.12 11.33
C ARG A 148 -25.26 1.11 12.05
N ALA A 149 -24.14 1.55 12.61
CA ALA A 149 -23.25 0.75 13.45
C ALA A 149 -23.67 0.75 14.92
N GLY A 150 -24.94 1.03 15.24
CA GLY A 150 -25.47 0.99 16.60
C GLY A 150 -25.22 2.25 17.43
N GLY A 151 -24.63 3.29 16.86
CA GLY A 151 -24.31 4.56 17.55
C GLY A 151 -23.01 4.50 18.35
N TYR A 152 -22.74 5.57 19.05
CA TYR A 152 -21.56 5.74 19.88
C TYR A 152 -21.59 4.81 21.10
N SER A 153 -20.45 4.27 21.51
CA SER A 153 -20.30 3.58 22.77
C SER A 153 -20.35 4.53 23.95
N ALA A 154 -20.43 3.99 25.18
CA ALA A 154 -20.42 4.79 26.41
C ALA A 154 -19.14 5.60 26.60
N PHE A 155 -18.03 5.15 26.01
CA PHE A 155 -16.71 5.77 26.16
C PHE A 155 -16.32 6.66 24.98
N ALA A 156 -17.17 6.77 23.96
CA ALA A 156 -16.91 7.53 22.76
C ALA A 156 -16.76 9.04 23.04
N ASP A 157 -15.87 9.70 22.29
CA ASP A 157 -15.90 11.14 22.13
C ASP A 157 -16.54 11.54 20.80
N PRO A 158 -17.82 11.97 20.78
CA PRO A 158 -18.48 12.41 19.55
C PRO A 158 -17.86 13.64 18.88
N LYS A 159 -16.91 14.31 19.56
CA LYS A 159 -16.18 15.47 19.02
C LYS A 159 -14.87 15.07 18.38
N ASP A 160 -14.37 13.87 18.69
CA ASP A 160 -13.11 13.33 18.16
C ASP A 160 -13.41 12.17 17.21
N VAL A 161 -13.90 12.54 16.04
CA VAL A 161 -14.23 11.62 14.93
C VAL A 161 -13.44 12.06 13.72
N PHE A 162 -12.88 11.13 13.00
CA PHE A 162 -12.23 11.40 11.72
C PHE A 162 -12.58 10.34 10.69
N ILE A 163 -12.42 10.70 9.43
CA ILE A 163 -12.54 9.77 8.29
C ILE A 163 -11.17 9.55 7.67
N LEU A 164 -10.81 8.30 7.50
CA LEU A 164 -9.63 7.85 6.76
C LEU A 164 -10.08 7.40 5.37
N TYR A 165 -9.53 8.00 4.35
CA TYR A 165 -9.82 7.66 2.96
C TYR A 165 -8.92 6.53 2.44
N PRO A 166 -9.38 5.77 1.43
CA PRO A 166 -8.57 4.72 0.82
C PRO A 166 -7.22 5.20 0.29
N ASN A 167 -7.14 6.45 -0.18
CA ASN A 167 -5.90 7.08 -0.65
C ASN A 167 -4.91 7.46 0.47
N GLY A 168 -5.16 7.05 1.71
CA GLY A 168 -4.29 7.31 2.85
C GLY A 168 -4.45 8.69 3.50
N THR A 169 -5.31 9.57 2.98
CA THR A 169 -5.57 10.86 3.62
C THR A 169 -6.62 10.74 4.73
N ALA A 170 -6.50 11.54 5.78
CA ALA A 170 -7.47 11.61 6.87
C ALA A 170 -8.02 13.02 7.02
N LYS A 171 -9.30 13.13 7.40
CA LYS A 171 -9.94 14.42 7.68
C LYS A 171 -10.73 14.34 8.99
N PRO A 172 -10.56 15.33 9.88
CA PRO A 172 -11.37 15.41 11.09
C PRO A 172 -12.80 15.82 10.76
N VAL A 173 -13.73 15.30 11.55
CA VAL A 173 -15.14 15.64 11.50
C VAL A 173 -15.41 16.70 12.55
N SER A 174 -15.92 17.87 12.16
CA SER A 174 -16.25 18.94 13.07
C SER A 174 -17.67 19.45 12.85
N LYS A 175 -18.15 20.34 13.74
CA LYS A 175 -19.44 21.01 13.56
C LYS A 175 -19.51 21.81 12.25
N TRP A 176 -18.38 22.33 11.80
CA TRP A 176 -18.25 23.21 10.65
C TRP A 176 -17.75 22.49 9.39
N SER A 177 -17.25 21.29 9.54
CA SER A 177 -16.71 20.49 8.44
C SER A 177 -17.14 19.03 8.60
N SER A 178 -18.05 18.60 7.74
CA SER A 178 -18.45 17.19 7.62
C SER A 178 -17.91 16.65 6.30
N PRO A 179 -16.76 15.98 6.32
CA PRO A 179 -16.16 15.43 5.11
C PRO A 179 -17.12 14.45 4.43
N LYS A 180 -17.10 14.43 3.08
CA LYS A 180 -17.90 13.47 2.31
C LYS A 180 -17.39 12.06 2.54
N VAL A 181 -18.29 11.15 2.86
CA VAL A 181 -17.95 9.72 2.90
C VAL A 181 -17.88 9.18 1.48
N ILE A 182 -16.82 8.46 1.17
CA ILE A 182 -16.67 7.72 -0.08
C ILE A 182 -16.58 6.23 0.22
N GLU A 183 -16.83 5.41 -0.78
CA GLU A 183 -16.68 3.96 -0.69
C GLU A 183 -15.25 3.57 -0.27
N GLY A 184 -15.11 2.56 0.59
CA GLY A 184 -13.82 2.12 1.10
C GLY A 184 -13.23 2.99 2.21
N SER A 185 -13.92 4.08 2.63
CA SER A 185 -13.48 4.89 3.76
C SER A 185 -13.63 4.14 5.08
N THR A 186 -12.81 4.52 6.06
CA THR A 186 -12.96 4.13 7.46
C THR A 186 -13.36 5.35 8.29
N ILE A 187 -14.45 5.25 9.04
CA ILE A 187 -14.87 6.26 10.02
C ILE A 187 -14.40 5.78 11.38
N ILE A 188 -13.57 6.56 12.05
CA ILE A 188 -12.97 6.21 13.34
C ILE A 188 -13.48 7.17 14.39
N VAL A 189 -13.97 6.61 15.49
CA VAL A 189 -14.44 7.35 16.66
C VAL A 189 -13.50 7.09 17.81
N ASN A 190 -12.85 8.14 18.31
CA ASN A 190 -11.90 8.00 19.41
C ASN A 190 -12.63 7.92 20.76
N GLN A 191 -11.89 7.37 21.71
CA GLN A 191 -12.31 7.33 23.11
C GLN A 191 -12.21 8.73 23.70
N ARG A 192 -13.19 9.05 24.56
CA ARG A 192 -13.13 10.29 25.36
C ARG A 192 -11.90 10.23 26.26
N ALA A 193 -11.05 11.26 26.17
CA ALA A 193 -9.95 11.41 27.10
C ALA A 193 -10.53 11.40 28.53
N LEU A 194 -10.12 10.43 29.33
CA LEU A 194 -10.38 10.45 30.76
C LEU A 194 -9.67 11.70 31.26
N SER A 195 -10.42 12.79 31.53
CA SER A 195 -9.89 13.92 32.26
C SER A 195 -9.34 13.34 33.55
N ALA A 196 -8.01 13.38 33.68
CA ALA A 196 -7.38 13.08 34.96
C ALA A 196 -8.04 14.02 35.98
N TYR A 197 -8.94 13.45 36.78
CA TYR A 197 -9.56 14.16 37.87
C TYR A 197 -8.40 14.52 38.79
N SER A 198 -7.93 15.76 38.70
CA SER A 198 -6.86 16.28 39.51
C SER A 198 -7.39 16.55 40.93
N ASN A 199 -7.64 15.50 41.65
CA ASN A 199 -7.66 15.50 43.11
C ASN A 199 -6.53 14.57 43.58
N GLY A 200 -5.35 15.10 43.67
CA GLY A 200 -4.30 14.80 44.63
C GLY A 200 -3.83 13.34 44.88
N ALA A 201 -4.21 12.39 44.01
CA ALA A 201 -3.67 11.02 44.12
C ALA A 201 -3.36 10.53 42.69
N THR A 202 -2.15 10.71 42.24
CA THR A 202 -1.58 10.10 41.07
C THR A 202 -1.58 8.59 41.24
N ASN A 203 -2.65 7.91 40.83
CA ASN A 203 -2.65 6.47 40.70
C ASN A 203 -1.78 6.12 39.49
N LEU A 204 -0.55 5.70 39.77
CA LEU A 204 0.41 5.13 38.82
C LEU A 204 -0.18 4.00 37.96
N LYS A 205 -1.24 3.35 38.42
CA LYS A 205 -2.00 2.35 37.64
C LYS A 205 -2.69 2.92 36.38
N THR A 206 -3.27 4.13 36.46
CA THR A 206 -3.95 4.75 35.31
C THR A 206 -2.97 5.18 34.23
N LEU A 207 -1.76 5.59 34.57
CA LEU A 207 -0.70 5.89 33.60
C LEU A 207 -0.18 4.61 32.92
N GLN A 208 -0.14 3.47 33.62
CA GLN A 208 0.23 2.19 33.02
C GLN A 208 -0.85 1.66 32.05
N GLU A 209 -2.12 1.87 32.35
CA GLU A 209 -3.22 1.46 31.45
C GLU A 209 -3.28 2.33 30.18
N ILE A 210 -3.05 3.63 30.29
CA ILE A 210 -2.97 4.54 29.11
C ILE A 210 -1.76 4.21 28.23
N THR A 211 -0.61 3.91 28.84
CA THR A 211 0.58 3.47 28.08
C THR A 211 0.38 2.09 27.45
N SER A 212 -0.39 1.19 28.05
CA SER A 212 -0.66 -0.13 27.48
C SER A 212 -1.57 -0.07 26.24
N VAL A 213 -2.55 0.83 26.22
CA VAL A 213 -3.42 1.06 25.05
C VAL A 213 -2.62 1.70 23.91
N ALA A 214 -1.81 2.72 24.19
CA ALA A 214 -0.95 3.33 23.18
C ALA A 214 0.14 2.35 22.66
N SER A 215 0.65 1.47 23.53
CA SER A 215 1.63 0.44 23.15
C SER A 215 1.03 -0.67 22.30
N ASN A 216 -0.26 -0.99 22.45
CA ASN A 216 -0.93 -2.01 21.63
C ASN A 216 -1.05 -1.59 20.17
N PHE A 217 -1.29 -0.30 19.89
CA PHE A 217 -1.28 0.20 18.50
C PHE A 217 0.15 0.21 17.92
N ALA A 218 1.15 0.60 18.69
CA ALA A 218 2.55 0.56 18.27
C ALA A 218 3.06 -0.88 18.11
N THR A 219 2.69 -1.80 19.01
CA THR A 219 3.09 -3.22 18.93
C THR A 219 2.43 -3.93 17.77
N THR A 220 1.18 -3.63 17.44
CA THR A 220 0.51 -4.23 16.27
C THR A 220 1.19 -3.80 14.97
N ALA A 221 1.57 -2.54 14.84
CA ALA A 221 2.32 -2.05 13.68
C ALA A 221 3.73 -2.67 13.61
N ILE A 222 4.44 -2.76 14.74
CA ILE A 222 5.79 -3.34 14.82
C ILE A 222 5.75 -4.86 14.57
N THR A 223 4.73 -5.57 15.08
CA THR A 223 4.58 -7.02 14.86
C THR A 223 4.28 -7.31 13.39
N LEU A 224 3.48 -6.47 12.72
CA LEU A 224 3.22 -6.60 11.28
C LEU A 224 4.50 -6.40 10.46
N VAL A 225 5.32 -5.42 10.81
CA VAL A 225 6.62 -5.15 10.15
C VAL A 225 7.60 -6.30 10.37
N LEU A 226 7.65 -6.89 11.56
CA LEU A 226 8.53 -8.03 11.87
C LEU A 226 8.10 -9.30 11.14
N LEU A 227 6.79 -9.57 11.03
CA LEU A 227 6.27 -10.72 10.28
C LEU A 227 6.57 -10.61 8.78
N ILE A 228 6.49 -9.39 8.20
CA ILE A 228 6.83 -9.14 6.81
C ILE A 228 8.34 -9.33 6.56
N ASN A 229 9.18 -8.96 7.50
CA ASN A 229 10.63 -9.16 7.38
C ASN A 229 11.07 -10.63 7.55
N GLN A 230 10.36 -11.43 8.35
CA GLN A 230 10.62 -12.87 8.44
C GLN A 230 10.21 -13.64 7.19
N SER A 231 9.18 -13.20 6.47
CA SER A 231 8.74 -13.84 5.22
C SER A 231 9.65 -13.58 4.02
N LYS A 232 10.61 -12.62 4.14
CA LYS A 232 11.61 -12.32 3.09
C LYS A 232 12.94 -13.04 3.27
N GLY A 233 13.07 -13.86 4.30
CA GLY A 233 14.29 -14.59 4.68
C GLY A 233 14.24 -16.11 4.44
N LEU A 234 13.29 -16.59 3.60
CA LEU A 234 13.21 -17.98 3.13
C LEU A 234 13.29 -18.03 1.63
#